data_f1df507ba4e6f20d71da09abef32ac55
#
_entry.id   f1df507ba4e6f20d71da09abef32ac55
#
_cell.length_a   1.000
_cell.length_b   1.000
_cell.length_c   1.000
_cell.angle_alpha   90.00
_cell.angle_beta   90.00
_cell.angle_gamma   90.00
#
_symmetry.space_group_name_H-M   'P 1'
#
loop_
_entity.id
_entity.type
_entity.pdbx_description
1 polymer ?
#
loop_
_entity_poly.entity_id
_entity_poly.type
_entity_poly.pdbx_seq_one_letter_code
_entity_poly.pdbx_strand_id
1 'polypeptide(L)'
;MLIEAKTQDFAALLRGEAPAPYRLCDSPLAPSEVLAMLTELADRIRPLFSPAAWMIVEDGEIVGLISPTQPLDAADRSLRIGYGVAPTRQGRGVATRAVADLAAWARMDARVRALTAETSVDNPASQTVLARNGFSAVGERVDSEDGPLILWRLEL
;
A
#
# COMPACT_ATOMS: atom_id res chain seq x y z
N MET A 1 -9.41 -1.40 8.19
CA MET A 1 -8.86 -2.70 8.65
C MET A 1 -8.02 -3.30 7.53
N LEU A 2 -6.87 -3.83 7.86
CA LEU A 2 -5.98 -4.48 6.88
C LEU A 2 -6.07 -6.00 7.02
N ILE A 3 -6.29 -6.68 5.91
CA ILE A 3 -6.34 -8.15 5.81
C ILE A 3 -5.25 -8.59 4.85
N GLU A 4 -4.40 -9.50 5.28
CA GLU A 4 -3.33 -10.02 4.42
C GLU A 4 -3.89 -10.55 3.10
N ALA A 5 -3.32 -10.09 1.99
CA ALA A 5 -3.65 -10.56 0.65
C ALA A 5 -2.64 -11.64 0.22
N LYS A 6 -3.11 -12.87 0.16
CA LYS A 6 -2.31 -14.01 -0.26
C LYS A 6 -2.45 -14.24 -1.77
N THR A 7 -1.69 -15.18 -2.31
CA THR A 7 -1.73 -15.50 -3.74
C THR A 7 -3.14 -15.82 -4.23
N GLN A 8 -3.90 -16.63 -3.48
CA GLN A 8 -5.28 -16.97 -3.84
C GLN A 8 -6.24 -15.78 -3.80
N ASP A 9 -5.97 -14.79 -2.92
CA ASP A 9 -6.78 -13.57 -2.83
C ASP A 9 -6.58 -12.70 -4.07
N PHE A 10 -5.34 -12.51 -4.51
CA PHE A 10 -5.06 -11.83 -5.77
C PHE A 10 -5.67 -12.54 -6.97
N ALA A 11 -5.62 -13.89 -7.00
CA ALA A 11 -6.23 -14.67 -8.07
C ALA A 11 -7.74 -14.40 -8.13
N ALA A 12 -8.43 -14.33 -6.99
CA ALA A 12 -9.85 -13.98 -6.96
C ALA A 12 -10.11 -12.56 -7.46
N LEU A 13 -9.32 -11.59 -6.98
CA LEU A 13 -9.45 -10.19 -7.39
C LEU A 13 -9.24 -10.02 -8.91
N LEU A 14 -8.28 -10.75 -9.50
CA LEU A 14 -8.04 -10.74 -10.95
C LEU A 14 -9.20 -11.29 -11.74
N ARG A 15 -10.01 -12.20 -11.17
CA ARG A 15 -11.26 -12.71 -11.77
C ARG A 15 -12.45 -11.78 -11.52
N GLY A 16 -12.28 -10.67 -10.82
CA GLY A 16 -13.39 -9.80 -10.42
C GLY A 16 -14.22 -10.36 -9.27
N GLU A 17 -13.63 -11.23 -8.45
CA GLU A 17 -14.29 -11.83 -7.30
C GLU A 17 -13.67 -11.34 -5.99
N ALA A 18 -14.48 -11.28 -4.93
CA ALA A 18 -14.00 -10.96 -3.60
C ALA A 18 -13.59 -12.23 -2.86
N PRO A 19 -12.41 -12.25 -2.21
CA PRO A 19 -12.12 -13.30 -1.23
C PRO A 19 -13.13 -13.28 -0.08
N ALA A 20 -13.69 -14.47 0.23
CA ALA A 20 -14.63 -14.59 1.33
C ALA A 20 -13.98 -14.24 2.68
N PRO A 21 -14.68 -13.62 3.62
CA PRO A 21 -16.12 -13.28 3.64
C PRO A 21 -16.44 -11.87 3.10
N TYR A 22 -15.51 -11.24 2.42
CA TYR A 22 -15.63 -9.84 1.99
C TYR A 22 -16.40 -9.70 0.68
N ARG A 23 -16.79 -8.46 0.36
CA ARG A 23 -17.41 -8.07 -0.91
C ARG A 23 -16.52 -7.07 -1.63
N LEU A 24 -16.61 -7.01 -2.94
CA LEU A 24 -16.03 -5.91 -3.70
C LEU A 24 -16.90 -4.66 -3.53
N CYS A 25 -16.26 -3.49 -3.54
CA CYS A 25 -16.99 -2.23 -3.62
C CYS A 25 -17.52 -2.00 -5.05
N ASP A 26 -18.21 -0.89 -5.25
CA ASP A 26 -18.93 -0.55 -6.47
C ASP A 26 -18.05 0.01 -7.60
N SER A 27 -16.74 -0.09 -7.47
CA SER A 27 -15.78 0.25 -8.54
C SER A 27 -14.59 -0.70 -8.49
N PRO A 28 -13.83 -0.86 -9.61
CA PRO A 28 -12.60 -1.62 -9.59
C PRO A 28 -11.60 -1.06 -8.59
N LEU A 29 -10.84 -1.94 -7.93
CA LEU A 29 -9.79 -1.53 -6.99
C LEU A 29 -8.65 -0.82 -7.71
N ALA A 30 -8.33 -1.30 -8.92
CA ALA A 30 -7.28 -0.77 -9.78
C ALA A 30 -7.55 -1.26 -11.20
N PRO A 31 -6.96 -0.63 -12.23
CA PRO A 31 -6.95 -1.21 -13.57
C PRO A 31 -6.37 -2.62 -13.55
N SER A 32 -6.85 -3.50 -14.45
CA SER A 32 -6.45 -4.92 -14.44
C SER A 32 -4.94 -5.11 -14.62
N GLU A 33 -4.29 -4.30 -15.44
CA GLU A 33 -2.84 -4.34 -15.61
C GLU A 33 -2.08 -3.92 -14.36
N VAL A 34 -2.60 -2.98 -13.58
CA VAL A 34 -2.02 -2.57 -12.30
C VAL A 34 -2.19 -3.68 -11.28
N LEU A 35 -3.36 -4.30 -11.22
CA LEU A 35 -3.64 -5.40 -10.31
C LEU A 35 -2.75 -6.61 -10.62
N ALA A 36 -2.52 -6.91 -11.90
CA ALA A 36 -1.60 -7.96 -12.33
C ALA A 36 -0.16 -7.65 -11.90
N MET A 37 0.27 -6.40 -12.06
CA MET A 37 1.60 -5.94 -11.62
C MET A 37 1.77 -6.09 -10.10
N LEU A 38 0.76 -5.70 -9.32
CA LEU A 38 0.79 -5.83 -7.86
C LEU A 38 0.82 -7.29 -7.42
N THR A 39 0.13 -8.17 -8.14
CA THR A 39 0.16 -9.61 -7.89
C THR A 39 1.58 -10.17 -8.07
N GLU A 40 2.22 -9.85 -9.19
CA GLU A 40 3.59 -10.30 -9.47
C GLU A 40 4.59 -9.74 -8.44
N LEU A 41 4.43 -8.47 -8.08
CA LEU A 41 5.28 -7.83 -7.08
C LEU A 41 5.16 -8.53 -5.72
N ALA A 42 3.95 -8.79 -5.27
CA ALA A 42 3.70 -9.50 -4.01
C ALA A 42 4.31 -10.91 -4.03
N ASP A 43 4.17 -11.63 -5.15
CA ASP A 43 4.74 -12.98 -5.30
C ASP A 43 6.28 -12.97 -5.23
N ARG A 44 6.92 -11.94 -5.75
CA ARG A 44 8.38 -11.78 -5.66
C ARG A 44 8.86 -11.41 -4.27
N ILE A 45 8.09 -10.59 -3.55
CA ILE A 45 8.46 -10.11 -2.21
C ILE A 45 8.21 -11.17 -1.14
N ARG A 46 7.13 -11.94 -1.25
CA ARG A 46 6.65 -12.85 -0.21
C ARG A 46 7.69 -13.83 0.32
N PRO A 47 8.58 -14.43 -0.50
CA PRO A 47 9.64 -15.29 0.02
C PRO A 47 10.69 -14.56 0.85
N LEU A 48 10.82 -13.24 0.68
CA LEU A 48 11.83 -12.40 1.33
C LEU A 48 11.26 -11.62 2.51
N PHE A 49 9.98 -11.25 2.43
CA PHE A 49 9.28 -10.50 3.48
C PHE A 49 7.77 -10.73 3.36
N SER A 50 7.14 -11.09 4.47
CA SER A 50 5.68 -11.25 4.52
C SER A 50 5.11 -10.63 5.80
N PRO A 51 3.86 -10.11 5.77
CA PRO A 51 2.96 -10.04 4.61
C PRO A 51 3.51 -9.19 3.48
N ALA A 52 3.22 -9.56 2.23
CA ALA A 52 3.68 -8.84 1.04
C ALA A 52 2.60 -7.93 0.44
N ALA A 53 1.39 -7.99 0.95
CA ALA A 53 0.28 -7.11 0.57
C ALA A 53 -0.87 -7.26 1.56
N TRP A 54 -1.71 -6.22 1.65
CA TRP A 54 -2.94 -6.23 2.42
C TRP A 54 -4.09 -5.66 1.58
N MET A 55 -5.25 -6.25 1.75
CA MET A 55 -6.51 -5.65 1.31
C MET A 55 -6.95 -4.63 2.36
N ILE A 56 -7.36 -3.46 1.90
CA ILE A 56 -8.00 -2.45 2.76
C ILE A 56 -9.48 -2.76 2.79
N VAL A 57 -10.01 -3.08 3.97
CA VAL A 57 -11.40 -3.48 4.15
C VAL A 57 -12.10 -2.48 5.05
N GLU A 58 -13.24 -1.96 4.59
CA GLU A 58 -14.14 -1.11 5.38
C GLU A 58 -15.57 -1.60 5.20
N ASP A 59 -16.29 -1.78 6.32
CA ASP A 59 -17.69 -2.26 6.33
C ASP A 59 -17.90 -3.57 5.54
N GLY A 60 -16.92 -4.47 5.60
CA GLY A 60 -16.97 -5.75 4.89
C GLY A 60 -16.67 -5.68 3.40
N GLU A 61 -16.33 -4.51 2.88
CA GLU A 61 -15.98 -4.31 1.47
C GLU A 61 -14.48 -4.08 1.30
N ILE A 62 -13.91 -4.67 0.28
CA ILE A 62 -12.54 -4.41 -0.15
C ILE A 62 -12.55 -3.10 -0.93
N VAL A 63 -11.88 -2.08 -0.42
CA VAL A 63 -11.89 -0.73 -0.98
C VAL A 63 -10.53 -0.26 -1.50
N GLY A 64 -9.49 -1.07 -1.33
CA GLY A 64 -8.15 -0.75 -1.82
C GLY A 64 -7.13 -1.81 -1.46
N LEU A 65 -5.89 -1.51 -1.81
CA LEU A 65 -4.73 -2.35 -1.52
C LEU A 65 -3.59 -1.48 -0.97
N ILE A 66 -2.80 -2.04 -0.08
CA ILE A 66 -1.57 -1.43 0.43
C ILE A 66 -0.51 -2.53 0.54
N SER A 67 0.72 -2.23 0.10
CA SER A 67 1.77 -3.25 0.05
C SER A 67 3.16 -2.66 0.10
N PRO A 68 4.16 -3.44 0.56
CA PRO A 68 5.54 -3.14 0.25
C PRO A 68 5.77 -3.06 -1.26
N THR A 69 6.63 -2.17 -1.70
CA THR A 69 7.01 -2.04 -3.11
C THR A 69 8.35 -2.71 -3.41
N GLN A 70 9.04 -3.13 -2.36
CA GLN A 70 10.29 -3.88 -2.42
C GLN A 70 10.46 -4.64 -1.10
N PRO A 71 11.35 -5.64 -1.03
CA PRO A 71 11.65 -6.31 0.23
C PRO A 71 12.18 -5.33 1.28
N LEU A 72 12.12 -5.71 2.55
CA LEU A 72 12.68 -4.91 3.63
C LEU A 72 14.14 -4.57 3.34
N ASP A 73 14.50 -3.29 3.48
CA ASP A 73 15.89 -2.86 3.32
C ASP A 73 16.72 -3.39 4.49
N ALA A 74 17.73 -4.19 4.17
CA ALA A 74 18.57 -4.82 5.18
C ALA A 74 19.50 -3.83 5.89
N ALA A 75 19.80 -2.68 5.26
CA ALA A 75 20.74 -1.70 5.81
C ALA A 75 20.13 -0.91 6.98
N ASP A 76 18.89 -0.42 6.81
CA ASP A 76 18.24 0.44 7.81
C ASP A 76 16.92 -0.11 8.32
N ARG A 77 16.52 -1.30 7.82
CA ARG A 77 15.28 -1.98 8.20
C ARG A 77 14.04 -1.12 7.92
N SER A 78 14.07 -0.36 6.83
CA SER A 78 12.92 0.39 6.34
C SER A 78 12.11 -0.45 5.36
N LEU A 79 10.80 -0.28 5.40
CA LEU A 79 9.86 -0.91 4.47
C LEU A 79 9.22 0.17 3.62
N ARG A 80 9.44 0.11 2.30
CA ARG A 80 8.82 1.04 1.38
C ARG A 80 7.43 0.54 1.02
N ILE A 81 6.44 1.41 1.13
CA ILE A 81 5.04 1.08 0.91
C ILE A 81 4.43 1.89 -0.24
N GLY A 82 3.45 1.27 -0.89
CA GLY A 82 2.56 1.92 -1.85
C GLY A 82 1.12 1.53 -1.55
N TYR A 83 0.17 2.34 -1.98
CA TYR A 83 -1.24 2.09 -1.72
C TYR A 83 -2.11 2.71 -2.81
N GLY A 84 -3.31 2.16 -2.95
CA GLY A 84 -4.33 2.68 -3.84
C GLY A 84 -5.72 2.38 -3.29
N VAL A 85 -6.65 3.27 -3.55
CA VAL A 85 -8.05 3.19 -3.12
C VAL A 85 -8.94 3.22 -4.35
N ALA A 86 -9.99 2.39 -4.35
CA ALA A 86 -10.98 2.36 -5.41
C ALA A 86 -11.54 3.77 -5.68
N PRO A 87 -11.74 4.16 -6.95
CA PRO A 87 -12.14 5.54 -7.30
C PRO A 87 -13.37 6.05 -6.54
N THR A 88 -14.38 5.22 -6.34
CA THR A 88 -15.62 5.61 -5.63
C THR A 88 -15.44 5.76 -4.12
N ARG A 89 -14.28 5.39 -3.60
CA ARG A 89 -13.97 5.46 -2.15
C ARG A 89 -12.85 6.46 -1.83
N GLN A 90 -12.33 7.15 -2.83
CA GLN A 90 -11.36 8.22 -2.64
C GLN A 90 -12.00 9.44 -1.99
N GLY A 91 -11.18 10.28 -1.32
CA GLY A 91 -11.65 11.48 -0.66
C GLY A 91 -12.43 11.25 0.64
N ARG A 92 -12.38 10.05 1.21
CA ARG A 92 -13.11 9.67 2.43
C ARG A 92 -12.19 9.26 3.59
N GLY A 93 -10.90 9.51 3.46
CA GLY A 93 -9.91 9.18 4.49
C GLY A 93 -9.51 7.70 4.53
N VAL A 94 -9.89 6.89 3.55
CA VAL A 94 -9.57 5.46 3.50
C VAL A 94 -8.06 5.24 3.52
N ALA A 95 -7.31 5.93 2.64
CA ALA A 95 -5.86 5.79 2.58
C ALA A 95 -5.18 6.25 3.88
N THR A 96 -5.66 7.35 4.47
CA THR A 96 -5.13 7.85 5.75
C THR A 96 -5.28 6.82 6.85
N ARG A 97 -6.45 6.18 6.97
CA ARG A 97 -6.68 5.12 7.95
C ARG A 97 -5.86 3.87 7.66
N ALA A 98 -5.74 3.48 6.38
CA ALA A 98 -4.96 2.31 5.99
C ALA A 98 -3.48 2.47 6.32
N VAL A 99 -2.90 3.64 6.05
CA VAL A 99 -1.50 3.93 6.40
C VAL A 99 -1.32 3.96 7.92
N ALA A 100 -2.29 4.48 8.68
CA ALA A 100 -2.27 4.45 10.14
C ALA A 100 -2.28 3.01 10.66
N ASP A 101 -3.13 2.15 10.11
CA ASP A 101 -3.20 0.73 10.49
C ASP A 101 -1.88 0.01 10.16
N LEU A 102 -1.29 0.30 9.01
CA LEU A 102 -0.02 -0.30 8.64
C LEU A 102 1.11 0.17 9.56
N ALA A 103 1.14 1.44 9.92
CA ALA A 103 2.12 1.96 10.88
C ALA A 103 1.97 1.29 12.25
N ALA A 104 0.74 1.08 12.71
CA ALA A 104 0.47 0.37 13.95
C ALA A 104 0.98 -1.08 13.89
N TRP A 105 0.71 -1.78 12.78
CA TRP A 105 1.24 -3.13 12.56
C TRP A 105 2.78 -3.13 12.58
N ALA A 106 3.40 -2.20 11.87
CA ALA A 106 4.85 -2.12 11.74
C ALA A 106 5.53 -1.87 13.10
N ARG A 107 4.91 -1.07 13.98
CA ARG A 107 5.43 -0.84 15.34
C ARG A 107 5.45 -2.10 16.19
N MET A 108 4.61 -3.08 15.88
CA MET A 108 4.58 -4.36 16.59
C MET A 108 5.51 -5.41 15.95
N ASP A 109 6.10 -5.10 14.80
CA ASP A 109 7.00 -6.02 14.10
C ASP A 109 8.46 -5.60 14.30
N ALA A 110 9.21 -6.40 15.05
CA ALA A 110 10.60 -6.10 15.40
C ALA A 110 11.54 -6.02 14.19
N ARG A 111 11.13 -6.53 13.02
CA ARG A 111 11.93 -6.47 11.80
C ARG A 111 11.97 -5.07 11.21
N VAL A 112 10.91 -4.26 11.40
CA VAL A 112 10.72 -2.97 10.73
C VAL A 112 11.05 -1.83 11.69
N ARG A 113 11.92 -0.91 11.25
CA ARG A 113 12.31 0.27 12.03
C ARG A 113 11.76 1.58 11.47
N ALA A 114 11.42 1.60 10.18
CA ALA A 114 10.86 2.77 9.53
C ALA A 114 9.96 2.36 8.37
N LEU A 115 9.00 3.21 8.07
CA LEU A 115 8.24 3.13 6.81
C LEU A 115 8.71 4.24 5.89
N THR A 116 8.83 3.94 4.60
CA THR A 116 9.12 4.93 3.57
C THR A 116 8.06 4.86 2.48
N ALA A 117 7.91 5.96 1.74
CA ALA A 117 7.00 6.03 0.60
C ALA A 117 7.49 7.07 -0.38
N GLU A 118 7.01 7.00 -1.61
CA GLU A 118 7.29 7.98 -2.65
C GLU A 118 5.96 8.51 -3.19
N THR A 119 5.89 9.82 -3.42
CA THR A 119 4.74 10.45 -4.05
C THR A 119 5.18 11.32 -5.20
N SER A 120 4.38 11.39 -6.28
CA SER A 120 4.57 12.42 -7.29
C SER A 120 4.42 13.81 -6.66
N VAL A 121 5.22 14.77 -7.11
CA VAL A 121 5.06 16.18 -6.72
C VAL A 121 3.70 16.72 -7.11
N ASP A 122 3.04 16.09 -8.09
CA ASP A 122 1.72 16.46 -8.61
C ASP A 122 0.57 15.71 -7.92
N ASN A 123 0.85 14.97 -6.85
CA ASN A 123 -0.15 14.20 -6.10
C ASN A 123 -0.31 14.72 -4.66
N PRO A 124 -0.97 15.88 -4.46
CA PRO A 124 -1.13 16.44 -3.12
C PRO A 124 -1.98 15.56 -2.19
N ALA A 125 -2.90 14.78 -2.71
CA ALA A 125 -3.73 13.89 -1.91
C ALA A 125 -2.87 12.84 -1.18
N SER A 126 -1.93 12.20 -1.88
CA SER A 126 -1.02 11.23 -1.28
C SER A 126 -0.04 11.88 -0.31
N GLN A 127 0.46 13.07 -0.64
CA GLN A 127 1.31 13.86 0.27
C GLN A 127 0.60 14.14 1.59
N THR A 128 -0.67 14.52 1.53
CA THR A 128 -1.50 14.79 2.71
C THR A 128 -1.69 13.53 3.56
N VAL A 129 -1.94 12.38 2.93
CA VAL A 129 -2.07 11.09 3.62
C VAL A 129 -0.83 10.79 4.46
N LEU A 130 0.35 10.94 3.87
CA LEU A 130 1.61 10.66 4.55
C LEU A 130 1.90 11.67 5.64
N ALA A 131 1.73 12.97 5.37
CA ALA A 131 1.94 14.03 6.36
C ALA A 131 1.02 13.85 7.58
N ARG A 132 -0.24 13.50 7.38
CA ARG A 132 -1.19 13.23 8.47
C ARG A 132 -0.80 12.04 9.33
N ASN A 133 -0.04 11.10 8.77
CA ASN A 133 0.45 9.93 9.48
C ASN A 133 1.85 10.14 10.12
N GLY A 134 2.35 11.37 10.12
CA GLY A 134 3.62 11.70 10.76
C GLY A 134 4.85 11.46 9.90
N PHE A 135 4.69 11.13 8.63
CA PHE A 135 5.82 11.04 7.71
C PHE A 135 6.39 12.43 7.44
N SER A 136 7.71 12.50 7.30
CA SER A 136 8.42 13.72 6.90
C SER A 136 8.99 13.54 5.50
N ALA A 137 8.98 14.61 4.71
CA ALA A 137 9.66 14.64 3.42
C ALA A 137 11.17 14.67 3.69
N VAL A 138 11.91 13.71 3.14
CA VAL A 138 13.33 13.52 3.40
C VAL A 138 14.21 13.68 2.17
N GLY A 139 13.63 13.87 1.00
CA GLY A 139 14.37 14.05 -0.24
C GLY A 139 13.47 14.05 -1.45
N GLU A 140 14.11 14.16 -2.61
CA GLU A 140 13.46 14.13 -3.91
C GLU A 140 14.31 13.31 -4.87
N ARG A 141 13.67 12.73 -5.88
CA ARG A 141 14.34 12.10 -7.02
C ARG A 141 13.48 12.24 -8.26
N VAL A 142 14.08 12.03 -9.43
CA VAL A 142 13.35 12.01 -10.70
C VAL A 142 13.28 10.57 -11.18
N ASP A 143 12.06 10.09 -11.40
CA ASP A 143 11.82 8.79 -12.01
C ASP A 143 11.63 8.95 -13.51
N SER A 144 12.12 7.99 -14.31
CA SER A 144 12.03 8.04 -15.76
C SER A 144 10.61 7.95 -16.29
N GLU A 145 9.68 7.34 -15.54
CA GLU A 145 8.28 7.17 -15.92
C GLU A 145 7.37 8.16 -15.18
N ASP A 146 7.57 8.30 -13.87
CA ASP A 146 6.69 9.05 -12.99
C ASP A 146 7.11 10.51 -12.78
N GLY A 147 8.29 10.90 -13.31
CA GLY A 147 8.81 12.25 -13.15
C GLY A 147 9.31 12.55 -11.73
N PRO A 148 9.22 13.83 -11.28
CA PRO A 148 9.71 14.21 -9.95
C PRO A 148 8.90 13.57 -8.83
N LEU A 149 9.60 12.95 -7.88
CA LEU A 149 9.02 12.29 -6.71
C LEU A 149 9.55 12.92 -5.42
N ILE A 150 8.70 12.95 -4.40
CA ILE A 150 9.08 13.28 -3.02
C ILE A 150 9.26 11.98 -2.25
N LEU A 151 10.34 11.89 -1.50
CA LEU A 151 10.64 10.75 -0.64
C LEU A 151 10.17 11.06 0.78
N TRP A 152 9.44 10.12 1.38
CA TRP A 152 8.84 10.26 2.71
C TRP A 152 9.35 9.18 3.64
N ARG A 153 9.46 9.52 4.94
CA ARG A 153 9.92 8.58 5.96
C ARG A 153 9.21 8.80 7.29
N LEU A 154 8.86 7.70 7.92
CA LEU A 154 8.31 7.64 9.28
C LEU A 154 9.19 6.71 10.12
N GLU A 155 9.83 7.26 11.15
CA GLU A 155 10.51 6.44 12.15
C GLU A 155 9.48 5.81 13.08
N LEU A 156 9.66 4.54 13.40
CA LEU A 156 8.72 3.79 14.23
C LEU A 156 9.14 3.73 15.70
#